data_cf207b5e126f19545623900dd299baf9
#
_entry.id   cf207b5e126f19545623900dd299baf9
#
_cell.length_a   1.000
_cell.length_b   1.000
_cell.length_c   1.000
_cell.angle_alpha   90.00
_cell.angle_beta   90.00
_cell.angle_gamma   90.00
#
_symmetry.space_group_name_H-M   'P 1'
#
loop_
_entity.id
_entity.type
_entity.pdbx_description
1 polymer ?
#
loop_
_entity_poly.entity_id
_entity_poly.type
_entity_poly.pdbx_seq_one_letter_code
_entity_poly.pdbx_strand_id
1 'polypeptide(L)'
;KLTADLIKMNYSGTIALCGYGEPLLHKDILYITEKLSSASSVEIITNGDPLNAKLLRKIHEAKAHRVLVSMYDGPEQIKKFKKIITESKVPEEFVILRDRWYKEEKDFGVKLTNRAGTVKIGNQVDVNEHKTCYYPTYQLLIDWDGNVYLCPQDWQRKVAMGNIMQEEVFNVWTGKTFTKFRKNLLKGDRSSNPCKSCNANGCMLGAAHATSWRKTYKIN
;
A
#
# COMPACT_ATOMS: atom_id res chain seq x y z
N LYS A 1 -7.98 -5.49 -17.86
CA LYS A 1 -7.98 -4.03 -18.07
C LYS A 1 -6.79 -3.39 -17.34
N LEU A 2 -6.65 -3.49 -16.02
CA LEU A 2 -5.57 -2.84 -15.26
C LEU A 2 -4.19 -3.10 -15.87
N THR A 3 -3.84 -4.36 -16.13
CA THR A 3 -2.56 -4.74 -16.75
C THR A 3 -2.33 -4.03 -18.09
N ALA A 4 -3.36 -3.99 -18.95
CA ALA A 4 -3.28 -3.31 -20.25
C ALA A 4 -3.06 -1.80 -20.09
N ASP A 5 -3.75 -1.16 -19.16
CA ASP A 5 -3.58 0.27 -18.87
C ASP A 5 -2.16 0.56 -18.38
N LEU A 6 -1.61 -0.28 -17.50
CA LEU A 6 -0.25 -0.12 -16.97
C LEU A 6 0.83 -0.30 -18.05
N ILE A 7 0.67 -1.30 -18.93
CA ILE A 7 1.56 -1.49 -20.09
C ILE A 7 1.50 -0.28 -21.02
N LYS A 8 0.28 0.19 -21.36
CA LYS A 8 0.07 1.35 -22.24
C LYS A 8 0.79 2.61 -21.73
N MET A 9 0.82 2.81 -20.41
CA MET A 9 1.48 3.98 -19.82
C MET A 9 2.96 3.75 -19.46
N ASN A 10 3.55 2.63 -19.88
CA ASN A 10 4.94 2.24 -19.54
C ASN A 10 5.20 2.34 -18.02
N TYR A 11 4.27 1.83 -17.22
CA TYR A 11 4.40 1.90 -15.75
C TYR A 11 5.60 1.08 -15.27
N SER A 12 6.49 1.72 -14.52
CA SER A 12 7.72 1.11 -13.98
C SER A 12 7.75 1.05 -12.45
N GLY A 13 6.68 1.46 -11.79
CA GLY A 13 6.59 1.42 -10.34
C GLY A 13 6.22 0.03 -9.81
N THR A 14 6.18 -0.10 -8.49
CA THR A 14 5.78 -1.36 -7.84
C THR A 14 4.26 -1.48 -7.74
N ILE A 15 3.74 -2.67 -8.01
CA ILE A 15 2.35 -3.05 -7.77
C ILE A 15 2.31 -3.84 -6.46
N ALA A 16 1.69 -3.29 -5.42
CA ALA A 16 1.54 -3.98 -4.14
C ALA A 16 0.17 -4.65 -4.05
N LEU A 17 0.14 -5.97 -4.01
CA LEU A 17 -1.06 -6.75 -3.68
C LEU A 17 -1.20 -6.77 -2.16
N CYS A 18 -2.05 -5.89 -1.67
CA CYS A 18 -2.34 -5.71 -0.25
C CYS A 18 -3.69 -4.99 -0.10
N GLY A 19 -4.06 -4.62 1.10
CA GLY A 19 -5.24 -3.76 1.29
C GLY A 19 -5.90 -3.98 2.64
N TYR A 20 -7.22 -3.94 2.65
CA TYR A 20 -8.04 -4.09 3.85
C TYR A 20 -8.28 -5.55 4.23
N GLY A 21 -7.86 -6.50 3.41
CA GLY A 21 -7.93 -7.94 3.63
C GLY A 21 -6.57 -8.62 3.45
N GLU A 22 -6.57 -9.94 3.53
CA GLU A 22 -5.39 -10.78 3.33
C GLU A 22 -5.35 -11.28 1.88
N PRO A 23 -4.35 -10.87 1.05
CA PRO A 23 -4.30 -11.21 -0.36
C PRO A 23 -4.17 -12.73 -0.61
N LEU A 24 -3.49 -13.45 0.27
CA LEU A 24 -3.29 -14.91 0.10
C LEU A 24 -4.56 -15.74 0.30
N LEU A 25 -5.66 -15.15 0.76
CA LEU A 25 -6.98 -15.78 0.81
C LEU A 25 -7.72 -15.70 -0.53
N HIS A 26 -7.25 -14.87 -1.47
CA HIS A 26 -7.90 -14.75 -2.77
C HIS A 26 -7.61 -16.00 -3.63
N LYS A 27 -8.66 -16.68 -4.10
CA LYS A 27 -8.55 -17.95 -4.85
C LYS A 27 -7.67 -17.84 -6.11
N ASP A 28 -7.69 -16.70 -6.76
CA ASP A 28 -6.97 -16.45 -8.02
C ASP A 28 -5.67 -15.65 -7.82
N ILE A 29 -5.11 -15.60 -6.60
CA ILE A 29 -3.94 -14.77 -6.29
C ILE A 29 -2.74 -15.05 -7.20
N LEU A 30 -2.49 -16.31 -7.55
CA LEU A 30 -1.39 -16.69 -8.43
C LEU A 30 -1.59 -16.17 -9.85
N TYR A 31 -2.81 -16.30 -10.39
CA TYR A 31 -3.17 -15.78 -11.71
C TYR A 31 -3.06 -14.23 -11.77
N ILE A 32 -3.56 -13.57 -10.74
CA ILE A 32 -3.48 -12.10 -10.60
C ILE A 32 -2.00 -11.67 -10.56
N THR A 33 -1.19 -12.35 -9.78
CA THR A 33 0.25 -12.08 -9.66
C THR A 33 0.94 -12.22 -11.01
N GLU A 34 0.75 -13.33 -11.71
CA GLU A 34 1.34 -13.58 -13.02
C GLU A 34 0.92 -12.52 -14.06
N LYS A 35 -0.36 -12.18 -14.10
CA LYS A 35 -0.87 -11.14 -15.02
C LYS A 35 -0.28 -9.77 -14.75
N LEU A 36 -0.20 -9.36 -13.49
CA LEU A 36 0.34 -8.06 -13.12
C LEU A 36 1.86 -8.00 -13.29
N SER A 37 2.56 -9.12 -13.06
CA SER A 37 4.01 -9.21 -13.28
C SER A 37 4.43 -9.01 -14.73
N SER A 38 3.51 -9.18 -15.70
CA SER A 38 3.78 -8.84 -17.09
C SER A 38 3.81 -7.33 -17.37
N ALA A 39 3.29 -6.52 -16.46
CA ALA A 39 3.28 -5.06 -16.58
C ALA A 39 4.35 -4.39 -15.73
N SER A 40 4.62 -4.89 -14.53
CA SER A 40 5.62 -4.30 -13.62
C SER A 40 5.94 -5.22 -12.44
N SER A 41 6.87 -4.78 -11.57
CA SER A 41 7.24 -5.52 -10.35
C SER A 41 6.05 -5.67 -9.40
N VAL A 42 5.74 -6.91 -9.00
CA VAL A 42 4.63 -7.22 -8.08
C VAL A 42 5.17 -7.62 -6.72
N GLU A 43 4.69 -6.95 -5.67
CA GLU A 43 4.94 -7.30 -4.27
C GLU A 43 3.64 -7.80 -3.63
N ILE A 44 3.71 -8.89 -2.88
CA ILE A 44 2.60 -9.36 -2.05
C ILE A 44 2.88 -9.02 -0.60
N ILE A 45 1.99 -8.26 0.03
CA ILE A 45 2.07 -7.90 1.45
C ILE A 45 1.01 -8.68 2.21
N THR A 46 1.45 -9.58 3.08
CA THR A 46 0.60 -10.55 3.77
C THR A 46 0.87 -10.54 5.27
N ASN A 47 -0.12 -10.98 6.08
CA ASN A 47 0.09 -11.32 7.50
C ASN A 47 0.79 -12.69 7.65
N GLY A 48 0.83 -13.48 6.58
CA GLY A 48 1.49 -14.77 6.54
C GLY A 48 0.68 -15.93 7.10
N ASP A 49 -0.55 -15.74 7.55
CA ASP A 49 -1.35 -16.81 8.15
C ASP A 49 -1.62 -17.96 7.16
N PRO A 50 -2.02 -17.70 5.89
CA PRO A 50 -2.20 -18.75 4.91
C PRO A 50 -0.88 -19.27 4.30
N LEU A 51 0.27 -18.62 4.60
CA LEU A 51 1.52 -18.90 3.93
C LEU A 51 2.11 -20.25 4.38
N ASN A 52 2.49 -21.07 3.40
CA ASN A 52 3.25 -22.28 3.58
C ASN A 52 4.30 -22.43 2.46
N ALA A 53 5.22 -23.38 2.59
CA ALA A 53 6.31 -23.55 1.65
C ALA A 53 5.84 -23.81 0.20
N LYS A 54 4.76 -24.58 0.02
CA LYS A 54 4.18 -24.86 -1.30
C LYS A 54 3.59 -23.60 -1.95
N LEU A 55 2.84 -22.80 -1.18
CA LEU A 55 2.25 -21.55 -1.67
C LEU A 55 3.34 -20.53 -1.99
N LEU A 56 4.35 -20.39 -1.12
CA LEU A 56 5.47 -19.47 -1.33
C LEU A 56 6.23 -19.77 -2.64
N ARG A 57 6.48 -21.06 -2.91
CA ARG A 57 7.08 -21.50 -4.18
C ARG A 57 6.22 -21.13 -5.38
N LYS A 58 4.91 -21.38 -5.33
CA LYS A 58 3.99 -21.02 -6.41
C LYS A 58 3.92 -19.51 -6.66
N ILE A 59 4.00 -18.69 -5.62
CA ILE A 59 4.05 -17.22 -5.75
C ILE A 59 5.33 -16.80 -6.48
N HIS A 60 6.46 -17.44 -6.17
CA HIS A 60 7.72 -17.20 -6.88
C HIS A 60 7.63 -17.64 -8.35
N GLU A 61 7.07 -18.82 -8.64
CA GLU A 61 6.81 -19.31 -10.01
C GLU A 61 5.87 -18.38 -10.79
N ALA A 62 4.89 -17.74 -10.12
CA ALA A 62 4.01 -16.71 -10.69
C ALA A 62 4.73 -15.36 -10.92
N LYS A 63 6.05 -15.30 -10.76
CA LYS A 63 6.92 -14.14 -11.03
C LYS A 63 6.64 -12.92 -10.14
N ALA A 64 6.15 -13.12 -8.93
CA ALA A 64 6.19 -12.05 -7.94
C ALA A 64 7.64 -11.57 -7.77
N HIS A 65 7.83 -10.26 -7.58
CA HIS A 65 9.14 -9.71 -7.31
C HIS A 65 9.60 -10.04 -5.89
N ARG A 66 8.69 -9.97 -4.90
CA ARG A 66 8.94 -10.35 -3.51
C ARG A 66 7.65 -10.53 -2.71
N VAL A 67 7.80 -11.16 -1.54
CA VAL A 67 6.75 -11.29 -0.53
C VAL A 67 7.19 -10.57 0.74
N LEU A 68 6.35 -9.67 1.26
CA LEU A 68 6.57 -8.97 2.52
C LEU A 68 5.62 -9.55 3.57
N VAL A 69 6.17 -10.24 4.56
CA VAL A 69 5.39 -10.81 5.67
C VAL A 69 5.36 -9.83 6.83
N SER A 70 4.19 -9.29 7.14
CA SER A 70 3.97 -8.43 8.31
C SER A 70 3.65 -9.30 9.52
N MET A 71 4.58 -9.42 10.45
CA MET A 71 4.44 -10.23 11.65
C MET A 71 3.81 -9.40 12.77
N TYR A 72 2.63 -9.82 13.25
CA TYR A 72 1.87 -9.05 14.25
C TYR A 72 1.92 -9.66 15.66
N ASP A 73 2.13 -10.99 15.80
CA ASP A 73 1.91 -11.70 17.05
C ASP A 73 3.15 -11.75 17.96
N GLY A 74 4.33 -11.50 17.42
CA GLY A 74 5.56 -11.45 18.22
C GLY A 74 6.79 -12.05 17.55
N PRO A 75 7.97 -11.99 18.22
CA PRO A 75 9.26 -12.42 17.69
C PRO A 75 9.33 -13.91 17.33
N GLU A 76 8.51 -14.73 17.96
CA GLU A 76 8.43 -16.18 17.69
C GLU A 76 8.01 -16.48 16.25
N GLN A 77 7.29 -15.57 15.60
CA GLN A 77 6.91 -15.71 14.18
C GLN A 77 8.12 -15.74 13.24
N ILE A 78 9.24 -15.14 13.60
CA ILE A 78 10.48 -15.16 12.82
C ILE A 78 10.90 -16.60 12.55
N LYS A 79 10.91 -17.45 13.58
CA LYS A 79 11.30 -18.86 13.48
C LYS A 79 10.37 -19.65 12.55
N LYS A 80 9.05 -19.39 12.67
CA LYS A 80 8.02 -19.99 11.79
C LYS A 80 8.30 -19.65 10.33
N PHE A 81 8.48 -18.37 10.00
CA PHE A 81 8.62 -17.93 8.61
C PHE A 81 9.99 -18.30 8.02
N LYS A 82 11.09 -18.27 8.80
CA LYS A 82 12.39 -18.77 8.34
C LYS A 82 12.32 -20.25 7.94
N LYS A 83 11.60 -21.07 8.71
CA LYS A 83 11.38 -22.48 8.35
C LYS A 83 10.62 -22.61 7.02
N ILE A 84 9.54 -21.85 6.82
CA ILE A 84 8.77 -21.85 5.57
C ILE A 84 9.65 -21.45 4.37
N ILE A 85 10.47 -20.41 4.52
CA ILE A 85 11.38 -19.93 3.48
C ILE A 85 12.37 -21.06 3.08
N THR A 86 13.04 -21.67 4.06
CA THR A 86 13.98 -22.77 3.82
C THR A 86 13.31 -23.96 3.11
N GLU A 87 12.13 -24.38 3.57
CA GLU A 87 11.39 -25.50 2.98
C GLU A 87 10.86 -25.19 1.56
N SER A 88 10.59 -23.94 1.26
CA SER A 88 10.11 -23.52 -0.06
C SER A 88 11.19 -23.56 -1.14
N LYS A 89 12.46 -23.48 -0.75
CA LYS A 89 13.62 -23.39 -1.67
C LYS A 89 13.61 -22.16 -2.59
N VAL A 90 12.88 -21.10 -2.23
CA VAL A 90 12.99 -19.81 -2.90
C VAL A 90 14.22 -19.05 -2.39
N PRO A 91 14.78 -18.08 -3.14
CA PRO A 91 15.85 -17.20 -2.65
C PRO A 91 15.46 -16.51 -1.35
N GLU A 92 16.35 -16.39 -0.38
CA GLU A 92 16.04 -15.79 0.92
C GLU A 92 15.61 -14.31 0.79
N GLU A 93 16.24 -13.58 -0.12
CA GLU A 93 15.94 -12.19 -0.44
C GLU A 93 14.56 -11.98 -1.09
N PHE A 94 13.92 -13.06 -1.54
CA PHE A 94 12.56 -13.02 -2.07
C PHE A 94 11.52 -12.70 -0.99
N VAL A 95 11.85 -12.96 0.29
CA VAL A 95 10.93 -12.75 1.41
C VAL A 95 11.50 -11.75 2.41
N ILE A 96 10.74 -10.71 2.66
CA ILE A 96 11.08 -9.71 3.69
C ILE A 96 10.16 -9.92 4.90
N LEU A 97 10.77 -10.23 6.04
CA LEU A 97 10.06 -10.30 7.33
C LEU A 97 10.03 -8.89 7.95
N ARG A 98 8.85 -8.40 8.25
CA ARG A 98 8.64 -7.04 8.78
C ARG A 98 8.04 -7.13 10.18
N ASP A 99 8.73 -6.57 11.15
CA ASP A 99 8.26 -6.44 12.53
C ASP A 99 7.11 -5.43 12.59
N ARG A 100 5.93 -5.92 12.95
CA ARG A 100 4.71 -5.15 13.16
C ARG A 100 4.03 -5.56 14.45
N TRP A 101 4.81 -6.13 15.35
CA TRP A 101 4.33 -6.68 16.62
C TRP A 101 3.58 -5.63 17.42
N TYR A 102 2.40 -5.98 17.85
CA TYR A 102 1.59 -5.16 18.73
C TYR A 102 0.90 -6.06 19.76
N LYS A 103 1.08 -5.74 21.04
CA LYS A 103 0.31 -6.29 22.15
C LYS A 103 -0.06 -5.13 23.06
N GLU A 104 -1.29 -5.13 23.57
CA GLU A 104 -1.79 -4.04 24.40
C GLU A 104 -0.96 -3.89 25.68
N GLU A 105 -0.50 -5.03 26.25
CA GLU A 105 0.28 -5.08 27.48
C GLU A 105 1.79 -4.89 27.29
N LYS A 106 2.26 -4.82 26.05
CA LYS A 106 3.69 -4.75 25.74
C LYS A 106 4.01 -3.77 24.62
N ASP A 107 4.77 -2.74 24.94
CA ASP A 107 5.31 -1.80 23.96
C ASP A 107 6.51 -2.42 23.21
N PHE A 108 6.37 -2.61 21.91
CA PHE A 108 7.45 -3.01 21.01
C PHE A 108 8.05 -1.83 20.23
N GLY A 109 7.72 -0.58 20.60
CA GLY A 109 8.20 0.63 19.92
C GLY A 109 7.50 0.96 18.60
N VAL A 110 6.43 0.24 18.26
CA VAL A 110 5.67 0.49 17.01
C VAL A 110 4.68 1.63 17.25
N LYS A 111 4.87 2.74 16.55
CA LYS A 111 3.89 3.84 16.50
C LYS A 111 2.85 3.59 15.41
N LEU A 112 1.58 3.56 15.79
CA LEU A 112 0.48 3.33 14.87
C LEU A 112 -0.03 4.63 14.26
N THR A 113 -0.44 4.57 12.99
CA THR A 113 -1.26 5.63 12.39
C THR A 113 -2.73 5.41 12.75
N ASN A 114 -3.47 6.50 12.95
CA ASN A 114 -4.87 6.43 13.37
C ASN A 114 -5.85 6.09 12.23
N ARG A 115 -5.35 5.73 11.06
CA ARG A 115 -6.17 5.41 9.88
C ARG A 115 -7.26 6.43 9.64
N ALA A 116 -6.85 7.70 9.49
CA ALA A 116 -7.74 8.84 9.30
C ALA A 116 -8.81 8.99 10.42
N GLY A 117 -8.41 8.66 11.66
CA GLY A 117 -9.26 8.79 12.85
C GLY A 117 -10.14 7.58 13.16
N THR A 118 -9.95 6.43 12.46
CA THR A 118 -10.74 5.21 12.73
C THR A 118 -10.12 4.30 13.78
N VAL A 119 -8.80 4.36 13.96
CA VAL A 119 -8.06 3.57 14.94
C VAL A 119 -7.69 4.46 16.12
N LYS A 120 -8.05 4.03 17.32
CA LYS A 120 -7.84 4.78 18.58
C LYS A 120 -7.03 4.00 19.62
N ILE A 121 -6.35 2.94 19.22
CA ILE A 121 -5.59 2.05 20.10
C ILE A 121 -4.09 2.24 19.92
N GLY A 122 -3.34 1.85 20.93
CA GLY A 122 -1.88 1.80 20.93
C GLY A 122 -1.19 3.16 20.92
N ASN A 123 0.13 3.11 20.87
CA ASN A 123 0.98 4.28 20.77
C ASN A 123 0.83 4.90 19.37
N GLN A 124 0.26 6.08 19.28
CA GLN A 124 -0.03 6.72 17.99
C GLN A 124 0.98 7.81 17.65
N VAL A 125 1.18 8.01 16.36
CA VAL A 125 1.87 9.19 15.83
C VAL A 125 1.02 10.44 16.12
N ASP A 126 1.65 11.57 16.43
CA ASP A 126 0.96 12.85 16.63
C ASP A 126 0.21 13.28 15.38
N VAL A 127 -0.88 14.02 15.58
CA VAL A 127 -1.66 14.55 14.46
C VAL A 127 -0.82 15.55 13.66
N ASN A 128 -0.87 15.41 12.35
CA ASN A 128 -0.08 16.23 11.43
C ASN A 128 -0.86 17.45 10.93
N GLU A 129 -1.36 18.28 11.85
CA GLU A 129 -2.03 19.53 11.49
C GLU A 129 -1.08 20.42 10.66
N HIS A 130 -1.61 20.97 9.57
CA HIS A 130 -0.89 21.87 8.65
C HIS A 130 0.41 21.29 8.01
N LYS A 131 0.63 19.98 8.08
CA LYS A 131 1.79 19.34 7.44
C LYS A 131 1.43 18.75 6.08
N THR A 132 2.37 18.85 5.15
CA THR A 132 2.27 18.22 3.83
C THR A 132 1.95 16.73 3.96
N CYS A 133 1.03 16.24 3.12
CA CYS A 133 0.80 14.81 2.95
C CYS A 133 1.23 14.38 1.56
N TYR A 134 2.07 13.34 1.51
CA TYR A 134 2.72 12.87 0.29
C TYR A 134 1.99 11.71 -0.38
N TYR A 135 1.07 11.01 0.28
CA TYR A 135 0.38 9.84 -0.29
C TYR A 135 -0.18 10.07 -1.69
N PRO A 136 -0.93 11.16 -1.98
CA PRO A 136 -1.49 11.36 -3.32
C PRO A 136 -0.45 11.73 -4.39
N THR A 137 0.82 11.86 -4.03
CA THR A 137 1.88 12.22 -4.99
C THR A 137 2.55 11.02 -5.63
N TYR A 138 2.47 9.84 -4.99
CA TYR A 138 3.20 8.65 -5.44
C TYR A 138 2.40 7.35 -5.41
N GLN A 139 1.20 7.33 -4.82
CA GLN A 139 0.43 6.10 -4.60
C GLN A 139 -1.00 6.23 -5.10
N LEU A 140 -1.46 5.21 -5.81
CA LEU A 140 -2.84 4.98 -6.18
C LEU A 140 -3.34 3.74 -5.42
N LEU A 141 -4.45 3.85 -4.71
CA LEU A 141 -5.10 2.73 -4.04
C LEU A 141 -6.31 2.29 -4.85
N ILE A 142 -6.27 1.07 -5.36
CA ILE A 142 -7.38 0.45 -6.10
C ILE A 142 -7.98 -0.64 -5.23
N ASP A 143 -9.28 -0.60 -5.01
CA ASP A 143 -10.00 -1.64 -4.27
C ASP A 143 -10.48 -2.76 -5.21
N TRP A 144 -10.98 -3.84 -4.65
CA TRP A 144 -11.39 -5.07 -5.35
C TRP A 144 -12.47 -4.85 -6.43
N ASP A 145 -13.30 -3.82 -6.29
CA ASP A 145 -14.36 -3.44 -7.22
C ASP A 145 -13.92 -2.43 -8.29
N GLY A 146 -12.62 -2.11 -8.34
CA GLY A 146 -12.04 -1.13 -9.25
C GLY A 146 -12.17 0.31 -8.80
N ASN A 147 -12.81 0.60 -7.67
CA ASN A 147 -12.83 1.94 -7.11
C ASN A 147 -11.43 2.36 -6.66
N VAL A 148 -11.10 3.60 -6.94
CA VAL A 148 -9.85 4.21 -6.52
C VAL A 148 -10.11 5.14 -5.35
N TYR A 149 -9.36 4.99 -4.27
CA TYR A 149 -9.47 5.81 -3.08
C TYR A 149 -8.25 6.70 -2.87
N LEU A 150 -8.43 7.75 -2.07
CA LEU A 150 -7.41 8.79 -1.86
C LEU A 150 -6.06 8.23 -1.40
N CYS A 151 -6.07 7.33 -0.42
CA CYS A 151 -4.86 6.74 0.13
C CYS A 151 -5.19 5.54 1.04
N PRO A 152 -4.19 4.72 1.43
CA PRO A 152 -4.39 3.57 2.32
C PRO A 152 -4.77 3.92 3.76
N GLN A 153 -4.81 5.20 4.11
CA GLN A 153 -5.30 5.66 5.42
C GLN A 153 -6.82 5.87 5.46
N ASP A 154 -7.47 6.00 4.30
CA ASP A 154 -8.93 6.18 4.20
C ASP A 154 -9.68 4.85 4.36
N TRP A 155 -9.61 4.27 5.55
CA TRP A 155 -10.24 2.98 5.85
C TRP A 155 -11.76 2.98 5.74
N GLN A 156 -12.38 4.14 5.83
CA GLN A 156 -13.83 4.28 5.64
C GLN A 156 -14.21 4.50 4.18
N ARG A 157 -13.24 4.52 3.25
CA ARG A 157 -13.49 4.72 1.81
C ARG A 157 -14.31 5.99 1.53
N LYS A 158 -14.04 7.06 2.26
CA LYS A 158 -14.82 8.31 2.20
C LYS A 158 -14.64 9.08 0.90
N VAL A 159 -13.49 8.94 0.26
CA VAL A 159 -13.15 9.76 -0.91
C VAL A 159 -12.78 8.87 -2.08
N ALA A 160 -13.77 8.62 -2.94
CA ALA A 160 -13.55 7.99 -4.24
C ALA A 160 -12.92 8.98 -5.23
N MET A 161 -11.89 8.53 -5.93
CA MET A 161 -11.15 9.32 -6.92
C MET A 161 -11.60 9.03 -8.35
N GLY A 162 -12.22 7.89 -8.59
CA GLY A 162 -12.70 7.36 -9.86
C GLY A 162 -12.80 5.85 -9.79
N ASN A 163 -13.07 5.20 -10.94
CA ASN A 163 -13.16 3.75 -11.03
C ASN A 163 -12.44 3.26 -12.28
N ILE A 164 -11.43 2.39 -12.12
CA ILE A 164 -10.62 1.87 -13.22
C ILE A 164 -11.38 0.92 -14.16
N MET A 165 -12.56 0.47 -13.80
CA MET A 165 -13.42 -0.29 -14.72
C MET A 165 -14.09 0.64 -15.75
N GLN A 166 -14.29 1.92 -15.40
CA GLN A 166 -14.96 2.93 -16.19
C GLN A 166 -13.97 3.86 -16.93
N GLU A 167 -12.81 4.11 -16.30
CA GLU A 167 -11.80 5.04 -16.81
C GLU A 167 -10.43 4.36 -16.97
N GLU A 168 -9.52 4.95 -17.72
CA GLU A 168 -8.12 4.53 -17.72
C GLU A 168 -7.44 4.98 -16.42
N VAL A 169 -6.50 4.18 -15.92
CA VAL A 169 -5.74 4.48 -14.68
C VAL A 169 -5.11 5.88 -14.72
N PHE A 170 -4.55 6.27 -15.87
CA PHE A 170 -3.95 7.59 -16.05
C PHE A 170 -4.95 8.73 -15.88
N ASN A 171 -6.17 8.57 -16.40
CA ASN A 171 -7.23 9.58 -16.29
C ASN A 171 -7.69 9.75 -14.84
N VAL A 172 -7.84 8.65 -14.08
CA VAL A 172 -8.12 8.71 -12.65
C VAL A 172 -7.00 9.43 -11.91
N TRP A 173 -5.73 9.06 -12.17
CA TRP A 173 -4.55 9.61 -11.50
C TRP A 173 -4.37 11.12 -11.72
N THR A 174 -4.67 11.61 -12.93
CA THR A 174 -4.57 13.02 -13.31
C THR A 174 -5.89 13.78 -13.18
N GLY A 175 -6.96 13.10 -12.79
CA GLY A 175 -8.31 13.62 -12.71
C GLY A 175 -8.47 14.80 -11.74
N LYS A 176 -9.55 15.54 -11.90
CA LYS A 176 -9.84 16.78 -11.13
C LYS A 176 -9.83 16.54 -9.62
N THR A 177 -10.41 15.43 -9.17
CA THR A 177 -10.51 15.09 -7.74
C THR A 177 -9.12 14.83 -7.15
N PHE A 178 -8.29 13.99 -7.78
CA PHE A 178 -6.92 13.75 -7.35
C PHE A 178 -6.08 15.03 -7.36
N THR A 179 -6.19 15.82 -8.43
CA THR A 179 -5.49 17.09 -8.56
C THR A 179 -5.84 18.07 -7.44
N LYS A 180 -7.12 18.18 -7.07
CA LYS A 180 -7.58 19.02 -5.96
C LYS A 180 -6.94 18.60 -4.63
N PHE A 181 -7.08 17.31 -4.26
CA PHE A 181 -6.49 16.78 -3.02
C PHE A 181 -4.97 16.91 -3.00
N ARG A 182 -4.31 16.59 -4.10
CA ARG A 182 -2.85 16.69 -4.22
C ARG A 182 -2.38 18.12 -4.00
N LYS A 183 -3.01 19.12 -4.63
CA LYS A 183 -2.68 20.53 -4.46
C LYS A 183 -2.86 21.00 -3.02
N ASN A 184 -4.00 20.67 -2.40
CA ASN A 184 -4.29 21.06 -1.02
C ASN A 184 -3.30 20.43 -0.04
N LEU A 185 -3.07 19.14 -0.14
CA LEU A 185 -2.19 18.40 0.76
C LEU A 185 -0.71 18.77 0.60
N LEU A 186 -0.27 19.16 -0.61
CA LEU A 186 1.07 19.70 -0.82
C LEU A 186 1.27 21.07 -0.17
N LYS A 187 0.21 21.86 -0.01
CA LYS A 187 0.21 23.13 0.73
C LYS A 187 0.03 22.97 2.24
N GLY A 188 -0.14 21.74 2.73
CA GLY A 188 -0.45 21.46 4.14
C GLY A 188 -1.92 21.63 4.51
N ASP A 189 -2.80 21.92 3.54
CA ASP A 189 -4.25 22.02 3.80
C ASP A 189 -4.86 20.63 3.94
N ARG A 190 -5.21 20.29 5.18
CA ARG A 190 -5.86 19.04 5.58
C ARG A 190 -7.30 19.22 6.03
N SER A 191 -7.92 20.37 5.77
CA SER A 191 -9.27 20.72 6.24
C SER A 191 -10.37 19.76 5.78
N SER A 192 -10.16 19.07 4.64
CA SER A 192 -11.13 18.13 4.09
C SER A 192 -11.04 16.74 4.74
N ASN A 193 -12.20 16.07 4.91
CA ASN A 193 -12.22 14.65 5.27
C ASN A 193 -11.64 13.80 4.13
N PRO A 194 -10.94 12.68 4.45
CA PRO A 194 -10.62 12.15 5.78
C PRO A 194 -9.34 12.73 6.38
N CYS A 195 -8.68 13.69 5.71
CA CYS A 195 -7.34 14.19 6.06
C CYS A 195 -7.33 15.01 7.37
N LYS A 196 -8.45 15.64 7.73
CA LYS A 196 -8.58 16.50 8.91
C LYS A 196 -8.19 15.80 10.23
N SER A 197 -8.54 14.53 10.38
CA SER A 197 -8.24 13.74 11.57
C SER A 197 -7.06 12.78 11.42
N CYS A 198 -6.37 12.81 10.27
CA CYS A 198 -5.33 11.84 9.94
C CYS A 198 -3.97 12.27 10.49
N ASN A 199 -3.25 11.34 11.13
CA ASN A 199 -1.89 11.55 11.63
C ASN A 199 -0.78 11.00 10.72
N ALA A 200 -1.11 10.43 9.56
CA ALA A 200 -0.14 9.94 8.59
C ALA A 200 0.22 10.98 7.52
N ASN A 201 1.43 10.92 6.96
CA ASN A 201 1.87 11.86 5.91
C ASN A 201 2.55 11.21 4.71
N GLY A 202 2.98 9.94 4.77
CA GLY A 202 3.62 9.23 3.65
C GLY A 202 4.98 9.80 3.22
N CYS A 203 5.71 10.49 4.10
CA CYS A 203 6.91 11.26 3.73
C CYS A 203 8.06 10.41 3.17
N MET A 204 8.24 9.17 3.62
CA MET A 204 9.40 8.34 3.27
C MET A 204 9.55 8.09 1.76
N LEU A 205 8.45 7.89 1.04
CA LEU A 205 8.46 7.60 -0.39
C LEU A 205 8.02 8.80 -1.24
N GLY A 206 7.28 9.73 -0.68
CA GLY A 206 6.57 10.75 -1.43
C GLY A 206 7.31 12.06 -1.63
N ALA A 207 8.40 12.33 -0.91
CA ALA A 207 9.06 13.64 -0.94
C ALA A 207 9.61 14.01 -2.34
N ALA A 208 10.27 13.07 -3.01
CA ALA A 208 10.80 13.30 -4.36
C ALA A 208 9.67 13.51 -5.38
N HIS A 209 8.60 12.71 -5.31
CA HIS A 209 7.42 12.88 -6.15
C HIS A 209 6.71 14.22 -5.91
N ALA A 210 6.65 14.64 -4.65
CA ALA A 210 6.08 15.94 -4.27
C ALA A 210 6.78 17.12 -4.96
N THR A 211 8.09 17.07 -5.07
CA THR A 211 8.88 18.10 -5.77
C THR A 211 8.44 18.24 -7.23
N SER A 212 8.28 17.14 -7.95
CA SER A 212 7.80 17.13 -9.33
C SER A 212 6.38 17.71 -9.45
N TRP A 213 5.47 17.33 -8.55
CA TRP A 213 4.12 17.87 -8.55
C TRP A 213 4.05 19.34 -8.16
N ARG A 214 4.87 19.80 -7.20
CA ARG A 214 4.98 21.24 -6.86
C ARG A 214 5.39 22.05 -8.08
N LYS A 215 6.40 21.60 -8.83
CA LYS A 215 6.81 22.23 -10.09
C LYS A 215 5.67 22.28 -11.11
N THR A 216 4.99 21.15 -11.32
CA THR A 216 3.85 21.03 -12.25
C THR A 216 2.70 21.97 -11.89
N TYR A 217 2.39 22.10 -10.61
CA TYR A 217 1.28 22.94 -10.13
C TYR A 217 1.68 24.37 -9.78
N LYS A 218 2.94 24.75 -9.93
CA LYS A 218 3.49 26.05 -9.53
C LYS A 218 3.18 26.38 -8.06
N ILE A 219 3.43 25.41 -7.17
CA ILE A 219 3.29 25.55 -5.71
C ILE A 219 4.68 25.74 -5.12
N ASN A 220 4.87 26.81 -4.37
CA ASN A 220 6.10 27.09 -3.62
C ASN A 220 6.25 26.18 -2.41
#